data_ab30e70e801d61d46d4f598985f19a14
#
_entry.id   ab30e70e801d61d46d4f598985f19a14
#
_cell.length_a   1.000
_cell.length_b   1.000
_cell.length_c   1.000
_cell.angle_alpha   90.00
_cell.angle_beta   90.00
_cell.angle_gamma   90.00
#
_symmetry.space_group_name_H-M   'P 1'
#
loop_
_entity.id
_entity.type
_entity.pdbx_description
1 polymer ?
#
loop_
_entity_poly.entity_id
_entity_poly.type
_entity_poly.pdbx_seq_one_letter_code
_entity_poly.pdbx_strand_id
1 'polypeptide(L)'
;MAHKILDRVQETTTSTGSGALTLAGATTRMLSFSAAGLSSGDTFWGLIEHASATEWEIALCTYNGSTITRAAPLKSSTGAAVAFSAGTKTISLVAPAAQLTNLGTLEAVAAPAISAGALTLDLATASIFKVANNANVTALTIANALAPFGTSFSLELTADGTLRTWTWPGTVTWLRGAPTLTSTNAKRDLFSFVTLDGGTTWLAADIAQNY
;
A
#
# COMPACT_ATOMS: atom_id res chain seq x y z
N MET A 1 -12.98 -3.54 -11.55
CA MET A 1 -12.06 -2.44 -11.20
C MET A 1 -10.71 -3.05 -10.86
N ALA A 2 -9.67 -2.75 -11.60
CA ALA A 2 -8.32 -3.23 -11.31
C ALA A 2 -7.36 -2.02 -11.30
N HIS A 3 -6.30 -2.11 -10.48
CA HIS A 3 -5.19 -1.17 -10.58
C HIS A 3 -4.23 -1.65 -11.66
N LYS A 4 -3.87 -0.77 -12.60
CA LYS A 4 -3.07 -1.11 -13.78
C LYS A 4 -1.71 -0.41 -13.73
N ILE A 5 -0.67 -1.16 -14.08
CA ILE A 5 0.67 -0.66 -14.39
C ILE A 5 0.96 -1.14 -15.81
N LEU A 6 1.12 -0.22 -16.75
CA LEU A 6 1.25 -0.50 -18.18
C LEU A 6 2.32 0.40 -18.79
N ASP A 7 2.99 -0.09 -19.81
CA ASP A 7 4.08 0.62 -20.46
C ASP A 7 3.61 1.46 -21.64
N ARG A 8 4.28 2.60 -21.87
CA ARG A 8 4.09 3.47 -23.04
C ARG A 8 2.68 4.00 -23.21
N VAL A 9 1.96 4.28 -22.12
CA VAL A 9 0.62 4.84 -22.14
C VAL A 9 0.70 6.34 -21.91
N GLN A 10 0.28 7.13 -22.88
CA GLN A 10 0.19 8.58 -22.77
C GLN A 10 -0.85 9.13 -23.74
N GLU A 11 -1.75 9.95 -23.23
CA GLU A 11 -2.71 10.72 -24.06
C GLU A 11 -2.64 12.21 -23.72
N THR A 12 -3.20 13.01 -24.61
CA THR A 12 -3.32 14.46 -24.40
C THR A 12 -4.70 14.83 -23.86
N THR A 13 -4.79 16.02 -23.27
CA THR A 13 -6.03 16.70 -22.88
C THR A 13 -5.87 18.21 -22.96
N THR A 14 -6.96 18.92 -23.25
CA THR A 14 -7.05 20.38 -23.16
C THR A 14 -7.98 20.82 -22.01
N SER A 15 -8.54 19.89 -21.25
CA SER A 15 -9.42 20.19 -20.11
C SER A 15 -8.76 21.13 -19.12
N THR A 16 -9.54 22.03 -18.52
CA THR A 16 -9.11 23.03 -17.54
C THR A 16 -9.71 22.77 -16.16
N GLY A 17 -9.15 23.38 -15.12
CA GLY A 17 -9.64 23.26 -13.75
C GLY A 17 -9.17 22.00 -13.06
N SER A 18 -9.78 21.70 -11.91
CA SER A 18 -9.45 20.54 -11.05
C SER A 18 -10.36 19.33 -11.29
N GLY A 19 -11.30 19.40 -12.23
CA GLY A 19 -12.27 18.35 -12.54
C GLY A 19 -11.71 17.19 -13.36
N ALA A 20 -12.63 16.41 -13.98
CA ALA A 20 -12.28 15.34 -14.89
C ALA A 20 -11.59 15.85 -16.14
N LEU A 21 -10.67 15.07 -16.69
CA LEU A 21 -9.92 15.37 -17.89
C LEU A 21 -10.47 14.56 -19.06
N THR A 22 -10.90 15.22 -20.13
CA THR A 22 -11.33 14.56 -21.38
C THR A 22 -10.11 14.19 -22.19
N LEU A 23 -10.00 12.94 -22.60
CA LEU A 23 -8.90 12.42 -23.40
C LEU A 23 -9.05 12.85 -24.87
N ALA A 24 -7.93 13.24 -25.48
CA ALA A 24 -7.87 13.71 -26.86
C ALA A 24 -7.02 12.81 -27.78
N GLY A 25 -6.66 11.63 -27.30
CA GLY A 25 -5.90 10.62 -28.04
C GLY A 25 -4.43 10.53 -27.67
N ALA A 26 -3.82 9.41 -28.10
CA ALA A 26 -2.44 9.08 -27.80
C ALA A 26 -1.45 10.07 -28.43
N THR A 27 -0.36 10.36 -27.73
CA THR A 27 0.78 11.07 -28.32
C THR A 27 1.56 10.17 -29.27
N THR A 28 2.38 10.76 -30.12
CA THR A 28 3.17 10.01 -31.12
C THR A 28 4.01 8.92 -30.46
N ARG A 29 3.91 7.68 -30.97
CA ARG A 29 4.63 6.48 -30.50
C ARG A 29 4.21 5.99 -29.12
N MET A 30 3.08 6.47 -28.57
CA MET A 30 2.50 5.99 -27.32
C MET A 30 1.18 5.28 -27.60
N LEU A 31 0.70 4.52 -26.62
CA LEU A 31 -0.62 3.88 -26.64
C LEU A 31 -1.66 4.78 -25.96
N SER A 32 -2.89 4.75 -26.46
CA SER A 32 -4.01 5.27 -25.69
C SER A 32 -4.31 4.37 -24.49
N PHE A 33 -5.00 4.88 -23.48
CA PHE A 33 -5.41 4.10 -22.33
C PHE A 33 -6.24 2.87 -22.73
N SER A 34 -7.16 3.04 -23.67
CA SER A 34 -7.97 1.91 -24.18
C SER A 34 -7.15 0.90 -24.98
N ALA A 35 -6.23 1.35 -25.86
CA ALA A 35 -5.37 0.45 -26.64
C ALA A 35 -4.37 -0.32 -25.76
N ALA A 36 -3.98 0.24 -24.62
CA ALA A 36 -3.15 -0.41 -23.63
C ALA A 36 -3.92 -1.41 -22.74
N GLY A 37 -5.25 -1.52 -22.89
CA GLY A 37 -6.08 -2.50 -22.18
C GLY A 37 -6.70 -2.00 -20.88
N LEU A 38 -6.85 -0.68 -20.69
CA LEU A 38 -7.68 -0.17 -19.60
C LEU A 38 -9.15 -0.28 -19.97
N SER A 39 -9.95 -0.70 -19.00
CA SER A 39 -11.40 -0.74 -19.03
C SER A 39 -11.99 0.33 -18.11
N SER A 40 -13.20 0.77 -18.40
CA SER A 40 -13.90 1.76 -17.55
C SER A 40 -13.98 1.26 -16.11
N GLY A 41 -13.57 2.12 -15.16
CA GLY A 41 -13.45 1.80 -13.75
C GLY A 41 -12.05 1.36 -13.30
N ASP A 42 -11.12 1.07 -14.21
CA ASP A 42 -9.74 0.74 -13.83
C ASP A 42 -9.01 1.98 -13.30
N THR A 43 -8.12 1.76 -12.35
CA THR A 43 -7.31 2.82 -11.73
C THR A 43 -5.83 2.68 -12.11
N PHE A 44 -5.12 3.80 -12.09
CA PHE A 44 -3.68 3.87 -12.35
C PHE A 44 -3.10 5.15 -11.73
N TRP A 45 -1.80 5.18 -11.53
CA TRP A 45 -1.11 6.42 -11.19
C TRP A 45 -0.83 7.21 -12.46
N GLY A 46 -1.34 8.43 -12.53
CA GLY A 46 -1.17 9.34 -13.65
C GLY A 46 -0.26 10.51 -13.30
N LEU A 47 0.71 10.81 -14.15
CA LEU A 47 1.42 12.08 -14.19
C LEU A 47 0.70 12.96 -15.23
N ILE A 48 0.18 14.10 -14.80
CA ILE A 48 -0.43 15.11 -15.65
C ILE A 48 0.51 16.31 -15.69
N GLU A 49 0.93 16.73 -16.89
CA GLU A 49 1.87 17.83 -17.07
C GLU A 49 1.34 18.80 -18.14
N HIS A 50 1.38 20.09 -17.82
CA HIS A 50 1.05 21.13 -18.80
C HIS A 50 2.24 21.36 -19.74
N ALA A 51 2.01 21.41 -21.06
CA ALA A 51 3.08 21.50 -22.06
C ALA A 51 3.91 22.79 -22.00
N SER A 52 3.37 23.88 -21.47
CA SER A 52 4.03 25.20 -21.44
C SER A 52 3.96 25.93 -20.09
N ALA A 53 3.11 25.52 -19.15
CA ALA A 53 3.05 26.06 -17.80
C ALA A 53 3.79 25.14 -16.82
N THR A 54 4.12 25.64 -15.63
CA THR A 54 4.77 24.87 -14.55
C THR A 54 3.80 23.98 -13.77
N GLU A 55 2.62 23.73 -14.31
CA GLU A 55 1.55 22.96 -13.69
C GLU A 55 1.74 21.48 -13.94
N TRP A 56 1.79 20.71 -12.86
CA TRP A 56 1.83 19.25 -12.93
C TRP A 56 1.26 18.62 -11.65
N GLU A 57 0.78 17.39 -11.77
CA GLU A 57 0.43 16.56 -10.59
C GLU A 57 0.60 15.08 -10.87
N ILE A 58 0.88 14.32 -9.81
CA ILE A 58 0.82 12.86 -9.79
C ILE A 58 -0.36 12.48 -8.90
N ALA A 59 -1.36 11.82 -9.47
CA ALA A 59 -2.59 11.44 -8.77
C ALA A 59 -3.00 10.01 -9.09
N LEU A 60 -3.74 9.39 -8.17
CA LEU A 60 -4.48 8.17 -8.48
C LEU A 60 -5.66 8.55 -9.39
N CYS A 61 -5.64 8.00 -10.58
CA CYS A 61 -6.62 8.27 -11.63
C CYS A 61 -7.55 7.08 -11.83
N THR A 62 -8.81 7.37 -12.19
CA THR A 62 -9.77 6.37 -12.64
C THR A 62 -10.11 6.62 -14.09
N TYR A 63 -9.93 5.62 -14.95
CA TYR A 63 -10.29 5.68 -16.37
C TYR A 63 -11.78 5.40 -16.56
N ASN A 64 -12.48 6.27 -17.26
CA ASN A 64 -13.93 6.18 -17.52
C ASN A 64 -14.27 6.05 -19.03
N GLY A 65 -13.36 5.47 -19.83
CA GLY A 65 -13.50 5.28 -21.26
C GLY A 65 -12.98 6.45 -22.08
N SER A 66 -13.52 7.65 -21.94
CA SER A 66 -13.10 8.87 -22.64
C SER A 66 -12.64 9.99 -21.71
N THR A 67 -12.74 9.78 -20.42
CA THR A 67 -12.34 10.75 -19.39
C THR A 67 -11.53 10.07 -18.29
N ILE A 68 -10.80 10.88 -17.54
CA ILE A 68 -10.09 10.45 -16.34
C ILE A 68 -10.54 11.33 -15.19
N THR A 69 -10.95 10.72 -14.08
CA THR A 69 -11.15 11.40 -12.80
C THR A 69 -9.90 11.24 -11.95
N ARG A 70 -9.63 12.21 -11.09
CA ARG A 70 -8.43 12.31 -10.26
C ARG A 70 -8.81 12.32 -8.78
N ALA A 71 -8.12 11.54 -7.97
CA ALA A 71 -8.16 11.66 -6.50
C ALA A 71 -7.26 12.81 -6.03
N ALA A 72 -7.18 13.03 -4.72
CA ALA A 72 -6.19 13.94 -4.16
C ALA A 72 -4.77 13.56 -4.64
N PRO A 73 -3.96 14.52 -5.08
CA PRO A 73 -2.65 14.21 -5.65
C PRO A 73 -1.68 13.70 -4.58
N LEU A 74 -0.85 12.74 -4.99
CA LEU A 74 0.30 12.30 -4.21
C LEU A 74 1.35 13.41 -4.11
N LYS A 75 1.58 14.11 -5.25
CA LYS A 75 2.44 15.30 -5.37
C LYS A 75 1.90 16.19 -6.48
N SER A 76 2.13 17.49 -6.35
CA SER A 76 1.77 18.46 -7.38
C SER A 76 2.62 19.73 -7.28
N SER A 77 2.57 20.54 -8.31
CA SER A 77 3.23 21.86 -8.36
C SER A 77 2.69 22.85 -7.32
N THR A 78 1.50 22.63 -6.79
CA THR A 78 0.83 23.52 -5.82
C THR A 78 0.72 22.92 -4.41
N GLY A 79 1.09 21.66 -4.22
CA GLY A 79 0.86 20.91 -2.98
C GLY A 79 -0.60 20.46 -2.77
N ALA A 80 -1.51 20.81 -3.70
CA ALA A 80 -2.93 20.44 -3.71
C ALA A 80 -3.36 20.06 -5.13
N ALA A 81 -4.63 19.73 -5.34
CA ALA A 81 -5.17 19.44 -6.67
C ALA A 81 -4.98 20.65 -7.61
N VAL A 82 -4.34 20.42 -8.74
CA VAL A 82 -4.01 21.49 -9.68
C VAL A 82 -5.26 21.90 -10.49
N ALA A 83 -5.61 23.17 -10.45
CA ALA A 83 -6.56 23.76 -11.36
C ALA A 83 -5.85 24.13 -12.67
N PHE A 84 -5.70 23.16 -13.56
CA PHE A 84 -4.98 23.33 -14.83
C PHE A 84 -5.52 24.48 -15.67
N SER A 85 -4.62 25.30 -16.17
CA SER A 85 -4.92 26.40 -17.09
C SER A 85 -5.22 25.89 -18.51
N ALA A 86 -5.62 26.81 -19.39
CA ALA A 86 -5.83 26.50 -20.80
C ALA A 86 -4.51 26.12 -21.50
N GLY A 87 -4.60 25.17 -22.42
CA GLY A 87 -3.45 24.62 -23.16
C GLY A 87 -3.44 23.09 -23.13
N THR A 88 -2.51 22.51 -23.87
CA THR A 88 -2.35 21.05 -23.93
C THR A 88 -1.64 20.53 -22.68
N LYS A 89 -2.16 19.46 -22.12
CA LYS A 89 -1.52 18.64 -21.07
C LYS A 89 -1.31 17.23 -21.61
N THR A 90 -0.28 16.59 -21.12
CA THR A 90 -0.08 15.14 -21.31
C THR A 90 -0.48 14.41 -20.03
N ILE A 91 -1.05 13.23 -20.19
CA ILE A 91 -1.39 12.32 -19.10
C ILE A 91 -0.65 11.02 -19.36
N SER A 92 0.34 10.72 -18.54
CA SER A 92 1.17 9.51 -18.63
C SER A 92 0.83 8.56 -17.50
N LEU A 93 0.74 7.25 -17.79
CA LEU A 93 0.73 6.24 -16.76
C LEU A 93 2.15 6.12 -16.18
N VAL A 94 2.26 6.20 -14.85
CA VAL A 94 3.53 6.18 -14.13
C VAL A 94 3.48 5.23 -12.94
N ALA A 95 4.65 4.78 -12.48
CA ALA A 95 4.82 4.14 -11.19
C ALA A 95 5.54 5.12 -10.26
N PRO A 96 4.84 5.83 -9.37
CA PRO A 96 5.47 6.80 -8.47
C PRO A 96 6.47 6.12 -7.53
N ALA A 97 7.59 6.79 -7.25
CA ALA A 97 8.63 6.26 -6.35
C ALA A 97 8.09 5.81 -4.99
N ALA A 98 7.09 6.52 -4.45
CA ALA A 98 6.43 6.14 -3.20
C ALA A 98 5.70 4.78 -3.27
N GLN A 99 5.34 4.31 -4.48
CA GLN A 99 4.74 2.98 -4.67
C GLN A 99 5.81 1.90 -4.90
N LEU A 100 7.01 2.29 -5.34
CA LEU A 100 8.11 1.37 -5.60
C LEU A 100 8.87 0.98 -4.33
N THR A 101 8.75 1.74 -3.25
CA THR A 101 9.39 1.41 -1.95
C THR A 101 8.87 0.09 -1.35
N ASN A 102 7.72 -0.40 -1.80
CA ASN A 102 7.16 -1.69 -1.39
C ASN A 102 7.43 -2.84 -2.39
N LEU A 103 8.21 -2.62 -3.44
CA LEU A 103 8.58 -3.66 -4.42
C LEU A 103 9.81 -4.48 -3.97
N GLY A 104 9.80 -4.96 -2.73
CA GLY A 104 10.43 -6.24 -2.37
C GLY A 104 11.96 -6.30 -2.28
N THR A 105 12.71 -5.20 -2.09
CA THR A 105 14.15 -5.30 -1.79
C THR A 105 14.58 -4.62 -0.49
N LEU A 106 13.74 -3.78 0.10
CA LEU A 106 13.96 -3.18 1.41
C LEU A 106 12.72 -3.42 2.27
N GLU A 107 12.81 -4.39 3.18
CA GLU A 107 11.75 -4.62 4.14
C GLU A 107 11.78 -3.51 5.20
N ALA A 108 10.69 -2.76 5.29
CA ALA A 108 10.55 -1.74 6.32
C ALA A 108 10.35 -2.42 7.68
N VAL A 109 11.03 -1.90 8.71
CA VAL A 109 10.91 -2.36 10.08
C VAL A 109 10.16 -1.31 10.90
N ALA A 110 9.07 -1.69 11.56
CA ALA A 110 8.35 -0.85 12.49
C ALA A 110 8.42 -1.43 13.92
N ALA A 111 8.35 -0.55 14.91
CA ALA A 111 8.32 -0.91 16.32
C ALA A 111 7.07 -0.34 17.01
N PRO A 112 5.87 -0.86 16.71
CA PRO A 112 4.65 -0.37 17.32
C PRO A 112 4.60 -0.71 18.82
N ALA A 113 4.05 0.19 19.62
CA ALA A 113 3.90 0.01 21.06
C ALA A 113 2.53 -0.62 21.40
N ILE A 114 2.49 -1.48 22.42
CA ILE A 114 1.24 -1.94 23.01
C ILE A 114 0.66 -0.81 23.87
N SER A 115 -0.57 -0.41 23.60
CA SER A 115 -1.27 0.65 24.33
C SER A 115 -2.63 0.16 24.84
N ALA A 116 -2.84 0.20 26.16
CA ALA A 116 -4.08 -0.25 26.80
C ALA A 116 -4.54 -1.66 26.34
N GLY A 117 -3.60 -2.57 26.10
CA GLY A 117 -3.88 -3.93 25.61
C GLY A 117 -4.20 -4.03 24.11
N ALA A 118 -4.14 -2.93 23.37
CA ALA A 118 -4.29 -2.91 21.91
C ALA A 118 -2.94 -2.80 21.21
N LEU A 119 -2.81 -3.49 20.07
CA LEU A 119 -1.66 -3.41 19.17
C LEU A 119 -2.16 -3.44 17.72
N THR A 120 -1.62 -2.57 16.87
CA THR A 120 -1.87 -2.59 15.43
C THR A 120 -0.56 -2.85 14.67
N LEU A 121 -0.58 -3.87 13.82
CA LEU A 121 0.47 -4.17 12.84
C LEU A 121 -0.03 -3.65 11.48
N ASP A 122 0.47 -2.48 11.07
CA ASP A 122 0.04 -1.82 9.84
C ASP A 122 0.98 -2.17 8.69
N LEU A 123 0.52 -3.05 7.80
CA LEU A 123 1.29 -3.56 6.65
C LEU A 123 1.53 -2.49 5.56
N ALA A 124 0.84 -1.35 5.61
CA ALA A 124 1.17 -0.22 4.76
C ALA A 124 2.48 0.47 5.17
N THR A 125 2.93 0.26 6.41
CA THR A 125 4.12 0.93 6.97
C THR A 125 5.35 0.01 7.06
N ALA A 126 5.16 -1.30 7.24
CA ALA A 126 6.25 -2.25 7.42
C ALA A 126 5.84 -3.68 7.09
N SER A 127 6.85 -4.53 6.79
CA SER A 127 6.73 -5.99 6.67
C SER A 127 7.41 -6.73 7.82
N ILE A 128 8.21 -6.03 8.63
CA ILE A 128 8.82 -6.56 9.84
C ILE A 128 8.41 -5.70 11.04
N PHE A 129 7.87 -6.33 12.07
CA PHE A 129 7.46 -5.66 13.29
C PHE A 129 8.30 -6.15 14.47
N LYS A 130 8.90 -5.21 15.21
CA LYS A 130 9.67 -5.48 16.43
C LYS A 130 8.90 -4.90 17.61
N VAL A 131 8.31 -5.74 18.44
CA VAL A 131 7.44 -5.32 19.53
C VAL A 131 8.08 -5.66 20.87
N ALA A 132 8.20 -4.66 21.76
CA ALA A 132 8.49 -4.92 23.16
C ALA A 132 7.25 -5.58 23.80
N ASN A 133 7.39 -6.85 24.19
CA ASN A 133 6.31 -7.64 24.80
C ASN A 133 6.20 -7.31 26.30
N ASN A 134 5.83 -6.06 26.60
CA ASN A 134 5.80 -5.49 27.95
C ASN A 134 4.39 -5.35 28.55
N ALA A 135 3.36 -5.80 27.85
CA ALA A 135 1.97 -5.82 28.30
C ALA A 135 1.21 -6.97 27.64
N ASN A 136 0.08 -7.37 28.24
CA ASN A 136 -0.84 -8.31 27.59
C ASN A 136 -1.52 -7.64 26.40
N VAL A 137 -1.76 -8.41 25.31
CA VAL A 137 -2.50 -7.93 24.13
C VAL A 137 -3.87 -8.61 24.10
N THR A 138 -4.91 -7.83 24.27
CA THR A 138 -6.31 -8.29 24.22
C THR A 138 -6.99 -7.97 22.89
N ALA A 139 -6.42 -7.02 22.12
CA ALA A 139 -6.90 -6.62 20.80
C ALA A 139 -5.71 -6.44 19.84
N LEU A 140 -5.43 -7.45 19.04
CA LEU A 140 -4.45 -7.38 17.95
C LEU A 140 -5.17 -7.09 16.64
N THR A 141 -4.75 -6.05 15.92
CA THR A 141 -5.23 -5.72 14.57
C THR A 141 -4.10 -5.88 13.57
N ILE A 142 -4.34 -6.64 12.50
CA ILE A 142 -3.48 -6.69 11.32
C ILE A 142 -4.18 -5.87 10.23
N ALA A 143 -3.60 -4.72 9.87
CA ALA A 143 -4.24 -3.74 8.99
C ALA A 143 -3.54 -3.63 7.63
N ASN A 144 -4.29 -3.18 6.63
CA ASN A 144 -3.79 -2.81 5.29
C ASN A 144 -3.10 -3.94 4.53
N ALA A 145 -3.55 -5.18 4.67
CA ALA A 145 -3.16 -6.25 3.76
C ALA A 145 -3.65 -5.92 2.34
N LEU A 146 -2.80 -6.12 1.34
CA LEU A 146 -3.12 -5.79 -0.05
C LEU A 146 -4.01 -6.86 -0.68
N ALA A 147 -5.28 -6.55 -0.90
CA ALA A 147 -6.17 -7.40 -1.68
C ALA A 147 -6.07 -7.05 -3.18
N PRO A 148 -6.11 -8.03 -4.12
CA PRO A 148 -6.26 -9.49 -3.92
C PRO A 148 -4.93 -10.26 -3.82
N PHE A 149 -3.85 -9.60 -3.42
CA PHE A 149 -2.50 -10.18 -3.44
C PHE A 149 -2.20 -10.99 -2.17
N GLY A 150 -1.29 -11.96 -2.31
CA GLY A 150 -0.65 -12.58 -1.16
C GLY A 150 0.25 -11.56 -0.44
N THR A 151 0.21 -11.58 0.89
CA THR A 151 1.02 -10.69 1.73
C THR A 151 1.63 -11.52 2.86
N SER A 152 2.89 -11.23 3.20
CA SER A 152 3.56 -11.84 4.36
C SER A 152 4.20 -10.77 5.23
N PHE A 153 4.36 -11.07 6.51
CA PHE A 153 5.12 -10.25 7.43
C PHE A 153 5.75 -11.08 8.54
N SER A 154 6.76 -10.51 9.19
CA SER A 154 7.42 -11.10 10.36
C SER A 154 7.15 -10.27 11.61
N LEU A 155 6.95 -10.96 12.73
CA LEU A 155 6.76 -10.35 14.05
C LEU A 155 7.82 -10.88 15.00
N GLU A 156 8.69 -10.00 15.50
CA GLU A 156 9.64 -10.28 16.58
C GLU A 156 9.10 -9.69 17.89
N LEU A 157 9.00 -10.51 18.92
CA LEU A 157 8.63 -10.10 20.27
C LEU A 157 9.86 -10.16 21.17
N THR A 158 10.15 -9.09 21.90
CA THR A 158 11.19 -9.08 22.92
C THR A 158 10.56 -9.15 24.31
N ALA A 159 10.84 -10.20 25.06
CA ALA A 159 10.28 -10.44 26.40
C ALA A 159 10.83 -9.47 27.45
N ASP A 160 9.99 -9.08 28.39
CA ASP A 160 10.33 -8.16 29.52
C ASP A 160 10.59 -8.87 30.86
N GLY A 161 10.65 -10.19 30.86
CA GLY A 161 10.81 -10.99 32.10
C GLY A 161 9.49 -11.47 32.71
N THR A 162 8.35 -11.11 32.11
CA THR A 162 7.00 -11.51 32.56
C THR A 162 6.31 -12.34 31.51
N LEU A 163 5.64 -13.42 31.89
CA LEU A 163 4.79 -14.17 30.95
C LEU A 163 3.62 -13.29 30.52
N ARG A 164 3.58 -12.96 29.23
CA ARG A 164 2.52 -12.15 28.63
C ARG A 164 1.56 -13.03 27.85
N THR A 165 0.30 -12.62 27.80
CA THR A 165 -0.75 -13.32 27.06
C THR A 165 -1.20 -12.45 25.87
N TRP A 166 -1.41 -13.08 24.71
CA TRP A 166 -1.89 -12.42 23.51
C TRP A 166 -3.16 -13.11 23.02
N THR A 167 -4.17 -12.33 22.78
CA THR A 167 -5.38 -12.77 22.08
C THR A 167 -5.17 -12.59 20.60
N TRP A 168 -4.92 -13.67 19.90
CA TRP A 168 -4.78 -13.67 18.44
C TRP A 168 -6.13 -13.50 17.78
N PRO A 169 -6.24 -12.71 16.68
CA PRO A 169 -7.49 -12.60 15.91
C PRO A 169 -7.99 -13.96 15.44
N GLY A 170 -9.31 -14.15 15.40
CA GLY A 170 -9.91 -15.39 14.91
C GLY A 170 -9.60 -15.70 13.42
N THR A 171 -9.09 -14.71 12.69
CA THR A 171 -8.58 -14.86 11.32
C THR A 171 -7.20 -15.50 11.25
N VAL A 172 -6.48 -15.64 12.38
CA VAL A 172 -5.13 -16.23 12.44
C VAL A 172 -5.22 -17.71 12.76
N THR A 173 -4.72 -18.55 11.87
CA THR A 173 -4.59 -19.99 12.04
C THR A 173 -3.12 -20.35 12.25
N TRP A 174 -2.78 -20.87 13.42
CA TRP A 174 -1.45 -21.35 13.75
C TRP A 174 -1.22 -22.77 13.23
N LEU A 175 -0.13 -23.01 12.50
CA LEU A 175 0.17 -24.31 11.90
C LEU A 175 0.38 -25.41 12.94
N ARG A 176 0.80 -25.07 14.17
CA ARG A 176 1.07 -26.00 15.28
C ARG A 176 0.32 -25.64 16.57
N GLY A 177 -0.75 -24.84 16.46
CA GLY A 177 -1.40 -24.22 17.63
C GLY A 177 -0.74 -22.91 18.03
N ALA A 178 -1.48 -22.06 18.74
CA ALA A 178 -0.97 -20.77 19.20
C ALA A 178 0.23 -20.97 20.16
N PRO A 179 1.36 -20.27 19.94
CA PRO A 179 2.55 -20.45 20.74
C PRO A 179 2.39 -19.90 22.17
N THR A 180 3.08 -20.51 23.13
CA THR A 180 3.32 -19.90 24.43
C THR A 180 4.48 -18.93 24.27
N LEU A 181 4.26 -17.65 24.62
CA LEU A 181 5.28 -16.62 24.46
C LEU A 181 6.40 -16.75 25.50
N THR A 182 7.62 -16.42 25.07
CA THR A 182 8.78 -16.42 25.96
C THR A 182 8.62 -15.36 27.06
N SER A 183 8.92 -15.74 28.30
CA SER A 183 8.93 -14.85 29.47
C SER A 183 10.33 -14.47 29.95
N THR A 184 11.40 -15.09 29.43
CA THR A 184 12.78 -14.78 29.84
C THR A 184 13.19 -13.41 29.34
N ASN A 185 13.59 -12.52 30.25
CA ASN A 185 13.94 -11.14 29.93
C ASN A 185 14.97 -11.02 28.79
N ALA A 186 14.76 -10.10 27.88
CA ALA A 186 15.56 -9.82 26.69
C ALA A 186 15.64 -10.94 25.66
N LYS A 187 15.01 -12.10 25.91
CA LYS A 187 14.85 -13.16 24.91
C LYS A 187 13.74 -12.81 23.92
N ARG A 188 13.80 -13.43 22.75
CA ARG A 188 12.92 -13.09 21.62
C ARG A 188 12.17 -14.30 21.10
N ASP A 189 11.00 -14.00 20.53
CA ASP A 189 10.23 -14.93 19.72
C ASP A 189 10.06 -14.33 18.33
N LEU A 190 10.22 -15.12 17.28
CA LEU A 190 10.05 -14.73 15.89
C LEU A 190 8.94 -15.57 15.26
N PHE A 191 7.96 -14.88 14.69
CA PHE A 191 6.83 -15.45 13.99
C PHE A 191 6.75 -14.97 12.55
N SER A 192 6.24 -15.83 11.67
CA SER A 192 5.92 -15.48 10.27
C SER A 192 4.43 -15.65 10.03
N PHE A 193 3.87 -14.72 9.27
CA PHE A 193 2.47 -14.71 8.87
C PHE A 193 2.37 -14.59 7.35
N VAL A 194 1.42 -15.30 6.75
CA VAL A 194 1.10 -15.19 5.33
C VAL A 194 -0.41 -15.24 5.12
N THR A 195 -0.89 -14.39 4.23
CA THR A 195 -2.24 -14.44 3.71
C THR A 195 -2.21 -14.63 2.20
N LEU A 196 -3.18 -15.36 1.66
CA LEU A 196 -3.36 -15.58 0.22
C LEU A 196 -4.68 -14.96 -0.30
N ASP A 197 -5.45 -14.35 0.59
CA ASP A 197 -6.81 -13.85 0.34
C ASP A 197 -7.00 -12.38 0.77
N GLY A 198 -5.91 -11.61 0.75
CA GLY A 198 -5.94 -10.18 1.07
C GLY A 198 -6.19 -9.88 2.54
N GLY A 199 -5.80 -10.77 3.45
CA GLY A 199 -5.91 -10.57 4.89
C GLY A 199 -7.20 -11.07 5.52
N THR A 200 -8.05 -11.78 4.77
CA THR A 200 -9.25 -12.44 5.31
C THR A 200 -8.89 -13.57 6.26
N THR A 201 -7.87 -14.37 5.85
CA THR A 201 -7.28 -15.40 6.70
C THR A 201 -5.76 -15.30 6.73
N TRP A 202 -5.14 -15.66 7.85
CA TRP A 202 -3.71 -15.66 8.06
C TRP A 202 -3.22 -17.02 8.52
N LEU A 203 -2.23 -17.56 7.83
CA LEU A 203 -1.46 -18.71 8.31
C LEU A 203 -0.26 -18.20 9.08
N ALA A 204 -0.10 -18.67 10.31
CA ALA A 204 0.99 -18.27 11.20
C ALA A 204 1.86 -19.45 11.62
N ALA A 205 3.14 -19.21 11.71
CA ALA A 205 4.12 -20.17 12.21
C ALA A 205 5.11 -19.52 13.16
N ASP A 206 5.51 -20.25 14.19
CA ASP A 206 6.68 -19.96 15.02
C ASP A 206 7.95 -20.33 14.24
N ILE A 207 8.86 -19.39 14.06
CA ILE A 207 10.15 -19.59 13.38
C ILE A 207 11.23 -19.89 14.38
N ALA A 208 11.28 -19.12 15.48
CA ALA A 208 12.22 -19.30 16.58
C ALA A 208 11.62 -18.73 17.86
N GLN A 209 11.89 -19.40 18.99
CA GLN A 209 11.49 -18.94 20.31
C GLN A 209 12.67 -18.99 21.29
N ASN A 210 12.67 -18.06 22.25
CA ASN A 210 13.65 -18.00 23.35
C ASN A 210 15.11 -17.91 22.87
N TYR A 211 15.38 -17.16 21.79
CA TYR A 211 16.75 -16.99 21.25
C TYR A 211 17.41 -15.66 21.65
#